data_0e4144c8feaf668e6f180ae52c739613
#
_entry.id   0e4144c8feaf668e6f180ae52c739613
#
_cell.length_a   1.000
_cell.length_b   1.000
_cell.length_c   1.000
_cell.angle_alpha   90.00
_cell.angle_beta   90.00
_cell.angle_gamma   90.00
#
_symmetry.space_group_name_H-M   'P 1'
#
loop_
_entity.id
_entity.type
_entity.pdbx_description
1 polymer ?
#
loop_
_entity_poly.entity_id
_entity_poly.type
_entity_poly.pdbx_seq_one_letter_code
_entity_poly.pdbx_strand_id
1 'polypeptide(L)'
;MPDQEPDQLSFNLPTEKKTPKPEKKQGDEAEDDGPVLEWVCHPAKKNLVRTIAVSLFIMVLGVIVYYMTYSIWFAILGFAILTGSLAAFYFPTRYKLTGREIIVKSTIQTNKRKWSQYRSCYPDKNGVLLSPFLRPSRLENFRGLYIRFWNNRDEVIAFVKMQIDKVRAEEGVDK
;
A
#
# COMPACT_ATOMS: atom_id res chain seq x y z
N MET A 1 17.52 32.53 -72.03
CA MET A 1 17.86 31.41 -71.12
C MET A 1 17.37 31.81 -69.77
N PRO A 2 16.29 31.20 -69.26
CA PRO A 2 15.76 31.56 -67.97
C PRO A 2 16.45 30.70 -66.84
N ASP A 3 16.82 31.40 -65.79
CA ASP A 3 17.38 30.87 -64.59
C ASP A 3 16.38 29.99 -63.85
N GLN A 4 16.77 28.74 -63.57
CA GLN A 4 16.02 27.84 -62.74
C GLN A 4 16.44 28.06 -61.28
N GLU A 5 15.53 28.61 -60.50
CA GLU A 5 15.57 28.61 -59.05
C GLU A 5 15.51 27.18 -58.50
N PRO A 6 16.36 26.79 -57.55
CA PRO A 6 16.25 25.47 -56.93
C PRO A 6 15.07 25.41 -55.98
N ASP A 7 14.26 24.43 -56.21
CA ASP A 7 13.08 24.00 -55.46
C ASP A 7 13.43 23.82 -53.97
N GLN A 8 12.88 24.69 -53.13
CA GLN A 8 13.02 24.56 -51.67
C GLN A 8 12.11 23.44 -51.20
N LEU A 9 12.72 22.28 -50.96
CA LEU A 9 12.06 21.20 -50.24
C LEU A 9 11.63 21.71 -48.87
N SER A 10 10.37 22.04 -48.70
CA SER A 10 9.74 22.30 -47.40
C SER A 10 9.70 21.00 -46.63
N PHE A 11 10.68 20.82 -45.73
CA PHE A 11 10.71 19.73 -44.77
C PHE A 11 9.62 19.98 -43.71
N ASN A 12 8.45 19.39 -43.92
CA ASN A 12 7.38 19.34 -42.95
C ASN A 12 7.82 18.45 -41.75
N LEU A 13 8.37 19.07 -40.73
CA LEU A 13 8.54 18.45 -39.42
C LEU A 13 7.16 18.08 -38.85
N PRO A 14 6.93 16.83 -38.47
CA PRO A 14 5.71 16.47 -37.77
C PRO A 14 5.63 17.26 -36.46
N THR A 15 4.59 18.03 -36.35
CA THR A 15 4.23 18.78 -35.12
C THR A 15 4.27 17.82 -33.93
N GLU A 16 5.17 18.10 -33.01
CA GLU A 16 5.33 17.43 -31.72
C GLU A 16 3.96 17.32 -31.04
N LYS A 17 3.38 16.13 -31.06
CA LYS A 17 2.20 15.83 -30.28
C LYS A 17 2.58 16.04 -28.82
N LYS A 18 2.12 17.16 -28.24
CA LYS A 18 2.08 17.37 -26.80
C LYS A 18 1.52 16.11 -26.17
N THR A 19 2.39 15.34 -25.53
CA THR A 19 2.00 14.28 -24.60
C THR A 19 1.05 14.90 -23.59
N PRO A 20 -0.15 14.38 -23.42
CA PRO A 20 -1.04 14.88 -22.38
C PRO A 20 -0.36 14.62 -21.05
N LYS A 21 -0.15 15.70 -20.29
CA LYS A 21 0.21 15.71 -18.89
C LYS A 21 -0.64 14.67 -18.18
N PRO A 22 -0.09 13.77 -17.34
CA PRO A 22 -0.90 12.80 -16.65
C PRO A 22 -1.90 13.56 -15.79
N GLU A 23 -3.15 13.57 -16.20
CA GLU A 23 -4.27 14.00 -15.38
C GLU A 23 -4.21 13.20 -14.08
N LYS A 24 -4.10 13.91 -12.97
CA LYS A 24 -4.44 13.37 -11.66
C LYS A 24 -5.85 12.80 -11.79
N LYS A 25 -5.98 11.49 -11.88
CA LYS A 25 -7.26 10.81 -11.73
C LYS A 25 -7.76 11.13 -10.31
N GLN A 26 -8.51 12.19 -10.23
CA GLN A 26 -9.38 12.56 -9.17
C GLN A 26 -10.55 11.56 -9.20
N GLY A 27 -10.81 10.95 -8.05
CA GLY A 27 -12.11 10.36 -7.77
C GLY A 27 -12.44 9.15 -8.61
N ASP A 28 -12.07 7.94 -8.15
CA ASP A 28 -12.91 6.79 -8.42
C ASP A 28 -14.25 7.10 -7.75
N GLU A 29 -15.19 7.58 -8.56
CA GLU A 29 -16.61 7.68 -8.20
C GLU A 29 -17.02 6.34 -7.65
N ALA A 30 -17.56 6.36 -6.43
CA ALA A 30 -18.13 5.20 -5.77
C ALA A 30 -19.36 4.75 -6.57
N GLU A 31 -19.16 3.87 -7.56
CA GLU A 31 -20.22 2.98 -7.93
C GLU A 31 -20.63 2.23 -6.66
N ASP A 32 -21.93 2.17 -6.43
CA ASP A 32 -22.59 1.55 -5.27
C ASP A 32 -22.16 0.07 -5.10
N ASP A 33 -21.02 -0.13 -4.46
CA ASP A 33 -20.35 -1.42 -4.32
C ASP A 33 -20.80 -2.20 -3.05
N GLY A 34 -21.98 -1.89 -2.53
CA GLY A 34 -22.52 -2.54 -1.33
C GLY A 34 -21.84 -2.02 -0.03
N PRO A 35 -21.93 -2.75 1.08
CA PRO A 35 -21.41 -2.31 2.36
C PRO A 35 -19.91 -2.01 2.29
N VAL A 36 -19.54 -0.79 2.67
CA VAL A 36 -18.15 -0.32 2.67
C VAL A 36 -17.68 -0.16 4.11
N LEU A 37 -16.56 -0.80 4.44
CA LEU A 37 -15.89 -0.65 5.72
C LEU A 37 -14.55 0.04 5.55
N GLU A 38 -14.39 1.22 6.17
CA GLU A 38 -13.17 2.02 6.03
C GLU A 38 -12.63 2.44 7.40
N TRP A 39 -11.32 2.26 7.61
CA TRP A 39 -10.64 2.72 8.82
C TRP A 39 -9.16 3.02 8.57
N VAL A 40 -8.57 3.75 9.52
CA VAL A 40 -7.15 4.12 9.50
C VAL A 40 -6.43 3.46 10.67
N CYS A 41 -5.38 2.72 10.38
CA CYS A 41 -4.52 2.12 11.40
C CYS A 41 -3.22 2.92 11.53
N HIS A 42 -2.94 3.42 12.74
CA HIS A 42 -1.68 4.10 13.07
C HIS A 42 -0.81 3.18 13.95
N PRO A 43 0.16 2.45 13.40
CA PRO A 43 0.98 1.53 14.19
C PRO A 43 1.69 2.20 15.37
N ALA A 44 2.22 3.40 15.15
CA ALA A 44 2.93 4.17 16.17
C ALA A 44 2.04 4.59 17.35
N LYS A 45 0.74 4.88 17.10
CA LYS A 45 -0.19 5.28 18.18
C LYS A 45 -0.67 4.12 19.02
N LYS A 46 -0.66 2.89 18.50
CA LYS A 46 -1.12 1.70 19.22
C LYS A 46 -0.24 1.34 20.44
N ASN A 47 1.07 1.57 20.32
CA ASN A 47 2.04 1.25 21.38
C ASN A 47 3.04 2.40 21.53
N LEU A 48 2.66 3.42 22.30
CA LEU A 48 3.48 4.61 22.52
C LEU A 48 4.88 4.27 23.09
N VAL A 49 4.94 3.31 24.00
CA VAL A 49 6.20 2.87 24.61
C VAL A 49 7.17 2.32 23.56
N ARG A 50 6.68 1.49 22.63
CA ARG A 50 7.51 0.98 21.52
C ARG A 50 7.97 2.09 20.59
N THR A 51 7.11 3.05 20.33
CA THR A 51 7.44 4.19 19.46
C THR A 51 8.54 5.05 20.10
N ILE A 52 8.44 5.34 21.39
CA ILE A 52 9.47 6.08 22.14
C ILE A 52 10.78 5.28 22.16
N ALA A 53 10.74 3.98 22.44
CA ALA A 53 11.93 3.13 22.48
C ALA A 53 12.66 3.10 21.12
N VAL A 54 11.92 2.94 20.03
CA VAL A 54 12.49 2.95 18.66
C VAL A 54 13.08 4.32 18.33
N SER A 55 12.38 5.41 18.65
CA SER A 55 12.88 6.76 18.39
C SER A 55 14.13 7.08 19.23
N LEU A 56 14.16 6.67 20.48
CA LEU A 56 15.34 6.81 21.35
C LEU A 56 16.52 6.00 20.79
N PHE A 57 16.28 4.76 20.36
CA PHE A 57 17.30 3.91 19.75
C PHE A 57 17.91 4.53 18.48
N ILE A 58 17.11 5.12 17.60
CA ILE A 58 17.59 5.82 16.42
C ILE A 58 18.45 7.03 16.80
N MET A 59 18.03 7.78 17.83
CA MET A 59 18.79 8.93 18.33
C MET A 59 20.15 8.51 18.87
N VAL A 60 20.20 7.45 19.68
CA VAL A 60 21.47 6.92 20.23
C VAL A 60 22.41 6.46 19.12
N LEU A 61 21.90 5.75 18.10
CA LEU A 61 22.68 5.36 16.93
C LEU A 61 23.24 6.56 16.19
N GLY A 62 22.46 7.62 15.99
CA GLY A 62 22.94 8.87 15.38
C GLY A 62 24.09 9.50 16.14
N VAL A 63 24.02 9.51 17.47
CA VAL A 63 25.09 10.00 18.35
C VAL A 63 26.35 9.15 18.20
N ILE A 64 26.22 7.82 18.20
CA ILE A 64 27.37 6.91 18.00
C ILE A 64 28.04 7.15 16.66
N VAL A 65 27.26 7.27 15.59
CA VAL A 65 27.82 7.55 14.25
C VAL A 65 28.57 8.88 14.24
N TYR A 66 28.05 9.92 14.91
CA TYR A 66 28.72 11.20 15.03
C TYR A 66 30.09 11.07 15.73
N TYR A 67 30.15 10.36 16.87
CA TYR A 67 31.41 10.17 17.59
C TYR A 67 32.43 9.31 16.85
N MET A 68 31.96 8.35 16.03
CA MET A 68 32.84 7.51 15.23
C MET A 68 33.43 8.22 14.01
N THR A 69 32.63 9.08 13.40
CA THR A 69 33.03 9.73 12.14
C THR A 69 33.48 11.17 12.30
N TYR A 70 33.22 11.80 13.45
CA TYR A 70 33.42 13.22 13.71
C TYR A 70 32.83 14.14 12.63
N SER A 71 31.82 13.65 11.93
CA SER A 71 31.17 14.36 10.82
C SER A 71 29.65 14.39 11.01
N ILE A 72 29.12 15.59 11.08
CA ILE A 72 27.66 15.79 11.22
C ILE A 72 26.89 15.29 9.99
N TRP A 73 27.51 15.35 8.82
CA TRP A 73 26.88 14.91 7.57
C TRP A 73 26.59 13.40 7.56
N PHE A 74 27.51 12.59 8.06
CA PHE A 74 27.29 11.14 8.20
C PHE A 74 26.26 10.83 9.27
N ALA A 75 26.20 11.59 10.34
CA ALA A 75 25.18 11.41 11.38
C ALA A 75 23.77 11.73 10.83
N ILE A 76 23.61 12.84 10.08
CA ILE A 76 22.36 13.21 9.42
C ILE A 76 21.94 12.16 8.38
N LEU A 77 22.89 11.70 7.56
CA LEU A 77 22.63 10.66 6.55
C LEU A 77 22.17 9.35 7.21
N GLY A 78 22.86 8.89 8.24
CA GLY A 78 22.49 7.69 8.99
C GLY A 78 21.10 7.82 9.62
N PHE A 79 20.81 8.96 10.25
CA PHE A 79 19.49 9.25 10.81
C PHE A 79 18.38 9.22 9.74
N ALA A 80 18.63 9.84 8.58
CA ALA A 80 17.66 9.87 7.48
C ALA A 80 17.40 8.47 6.92
N ILE A 81 18.44 7.64 6.74
CA ILE A 81 18.31 6.25 6.26
C ILE A 81 17.52 5.41 7.26
N LEU A 82 17.85 5.49 8.55
CA LEU A 82 17.16 4.72 9.60
C LEU A 82 15.69 5.13 9.73
N THR A 83 15.40 6.43 9.74
CA THR A 83 14.03 6.95 9.79
C THR A 83 13.25 6.56 8.53
N GLY A 84 13.86 6.67 7.37
CA GLY A 84 13.26 6.25 6.10
C GLY A 84 12.96 4.75 6.05
N SER A 85 13.86 3.91 6.55
CA SER A 85 13.67 2.46 6.66
C SER A 85 12.49 2.08 7.57
N LEU A 86 12.25 2.86 8.61
CA LEU A 86 11.15 2.67 9.55
C LEU A 86 9.90 3.48 9.22
N ALA A 87 9.85 4.09 8.03
CA ALA A 87 8.73 4.93 7.60
C ALA A 87 7.37 4.20 7.70
N ALA A 88 7.32 2.91 7.33
CA ALA A 88 6.11 2.10 7.43
C ALA A 88 5.58 1.94 8.88
N PHE A 89 6.44 2.12 9.89
CA PHE A 89 6.03 2.10 11.31
C PHE A 89 5.42 3.43 11.75
N TYR A 90 5.95 4.56 11.24
CA TYR A 90 5.48 5.89 11.63
C TYR A 90 4.24 6.35 10.86
N PHE A 91 4.08 5.91 9.61
CA PHE A 91 3.00 6.37 8.75
C PHE A 91 1.71 5.55 8.88
N PRO A 92 0.53 6.19 8.75
CA PRO A 92 -0.75 5.51 8.80
C PRO A 92 -0.99 4.65 7.56
N THR A 93 -1.70 3.55 7.77
CA THR A 93 -2.24 2.71 6.70
C THR A 93 -3.77 2.81 6.71
N ARG A 94 -4.37 3.15 5.59
CA ARG A 94 -5.82 3.17 5.39
C ARG A 94 -6.27 1.86 4.79
N TYR A 95 -7.33 1.30 5.34
CA TYR A 95 -8.00 0.11 4.84
C TYR A 95 -9.38 0.50 4.38
N LYS A 96 -9.76 0.05 3.18
CA LYS A 96 -11.10 0.19 2.65
C LYS A 96 -11.51 -1.17 2.07
N LEU A 97 -12.52 -1.77 2.67
CA LEU A 97 -13.13 -3.02 2.22
C LEU A 97 -14.43 -2.68 1.53
N THR A 98 -14.55 -3.02 0.27
CA THR A 98 -15.80 -2.90 -0.51
C THR A 98 -16.35 -4.30 -0.80
N GLY A 99 -17.56 -4.38 -1.32
CA GLY A 99 -18.14 -5.67 -1.72
C GLY A 99 -17.34 -6.41 -2.80
N ARG A 100 -16.52 -5.71 -3.60
CA ARG A 100 -15.75 -6.29 -4.72
C ARG A 100 -14.26 -6.34 -4.48
N GLU A 101 -13.71 -5.36 -3.76
CA GLU A 101 -12.27 -5.15 -3.66
C GLU A 101 -11.81 -4.84 -2.23
N ILE A 102 -10.58 -5.19 -1.96
CA ILE A 102 -9.83 -4.82 -0.76
C ILE A 102 -8.80 -3.79 -1.17
N ILE A 103 -8.90 -2.59 -0.62
CA ILE A 103 -7.95 -1.50 -0.90
C ILE A 103 -7.17 -1.22 0.38
N VAL A 104 -5.85 -1.44 0.30
CA VAL A 104 -4.92 -1.10 1.37
C VAL A 104 -4.02 0.03 0.89
N LYS A 105 -4.24 1.23 1.43
CA LYS A 105 -3.50 2.42 1.07
C LYS A 105 -2.50 2.76 2.17
N SER A 106 -1.24 2.46 1.92
CA SER A 106 -0.11 2.93 2.71
C SER A 106 0.41 4.24 2.12
N THR A 107 1.26 4.97 2.86
CA THR A 107 1.84 6.23 2.38
C THR A 107 2.65 6.05 1.09
N ILE A 108 3.32 4.91 0.94
CA ILE A 108 4.23 4.63 -0.18
C ILE A 108 3.53 3.85 -1.29
N GLN A 109 2.57 2.96 -0.94
CA GLN A 109 2.00 2.00 -1.87
C GLN A 109 0.50 1.85 -1.66
N THR A 110 -0.25 1.74 -2.76
CA THR A 110 -1.66 1.36 -2.76
C THR A 110 -1.81 -0.03 -3.34
N ASN A 111 -2.29 -0.98 -2.54
CA ASN A 111 -2.58 -2.34 -2.97
C ASN A 111 -4.10 -2.51 -3.11
N LYS A 112 -4.55 -2.78 -4.33
CA LYS A 112 -5.94 -3.17 -4.63
C LYS A 112 -5.96 -4.67 -4.90
N ARG A 113 -6.83 -5.41 -4.24
CA ARG A 113 -6.99 -6.87 -4.37
C ARG A 113 -8.46 -7.24 -4.43
N LYS A 114 -8.80 -8.21 -5.29
CA LYS A 114 -10.17 -8.74 -5.39
C LYS A 114 -10.39 -9.84 -4.37
N TRP A 115 -11.63 -9.96 -3.84
CA TRP A 115 -12.01 -11.02 -2.91
C TRP A 115 -11.86 -12.41 -3.51
N SER A 116 -12.07 -12.56 -4.83
CA SER A 116 -11.92 -13.83 -5.55
C SER A 116 -10.51 -14.45 -5.48
N GLN A 117 -9.51 -13.68 -5.03
CA GLN A 117 -8.15 -14.18 -4.83
C GLN A 117 -7.97 -14.91 -3.49
N TYR A 118 -8.95 -14.83 -2.57
CA TYR A 118 -8.85 -15.35 -1.21
C TYR A 118 -9.93 -16.38 -0.95
N ARG A 119 -9.54 -17.49 -0.30
CA ARG A 119 -10.42 -18.64 -0.03
C ARG A 119 -10.58 -18.95 1.44
N SER A 120 -9.70 -18.44 2.29
CA SER A 120 -9.78 -18.61 3.74
C SER A 120 -9.31 -17.37 4.49
N CYS A 121 -9.75 -17.23 5.73
CA CYS A 121 -9.37 -16.17 6.63
C CYS A 121 -8.98 -16.75 7.99
N TYR A 122 -7.89 -16.24 8.53
CA TYR A 122 -7.35 -16.62 9.83
C TYR A 122 -7.31 -15.38 10.74
N PRO A 123 -8.30 -15.23 11.64
CA PRO A 123 -8.29 -14.11 12.58
C PRO A 123 -7.20 -14.29 13.64
N ASP A 124 -6.45 -13.22 13.91
CA ASP A 124 -5.44 -13.11 14.96
C ASP A 124 -5.82 -12.02 15.96
N LYS A 125 -5.00 -11.81 17.00
CA LYS A 125 -5.20 -10.76 18.02
C LYS A 125 -5.16 -9.34 17.43
N ASN A 126 -4.34 -9.13 16.41
CA ASN A 126 -4.06 -7.81 15.85
C ASN A 126 -4.62 -7.56 14.46
N GLY A 127 -5.14 -8.60 13.79
CA GLY A 127 -5.62 -8.50 12.43
C GLY A 127 -6.24 -9.80 11.93
N VAL A 128 -6.55 -9.86 10.65
CA VAL A 128 -6.98 -11.06 9.95
C VAL A 128 -6.07 -11.29 8.76
N LEU A 129 -5.59 -12.52 8.61
CA LEU A 129 -4.83 -12.97 7.45
C LEU A 129 -5.80 -13.58 6.44
N LEU A 130 -5.85 -13.01 5.25
CA LEU A 130 -6.55 -13.56 4.10
C LEU A 130 -5.61 -14.46 3.32
N SER A 131 -6.02 -15.71 3.10
CA SER A 131 -5.20 -16.69 2.40
C SER A 131 -5.86 -17.10 1.07
N PRO A 132 -5.06 -17.19 -0.01
CA PRO A 132 -5.54 -17.74 -1.27
C PRO A 132 -5.67 -19.28 -1.24
N PHE A 133 -5.22 -19.91 -0.17
CA PHE A 133 -5.23 -21.36 -0.02
C PHE A 133 -6.41 -21.81 0.82
N LEU A 134 -7.00 -22.98 0.49
CA LEU A 134 -8.07 -23.62 1.27
C LEU A 134 -7.55 -24.25 2.56
N ARG A 135 -6.29 -24.69 2.57
CA ARG A 135 -5.64 -25.30 3.73
C ARG A 135 -4.45 -24.46 4.18
N PRO A 136 -4.11 -24.47 5.48
CA PRO A 136 -2.94 -23.77 6.00
C PRO A 136 -1.65 -24.15 5.24
N SER A 137 -0.94 -23.15 4.74
CA SER A 137 0.29 -23.33 3.97
C SER A 137 1.36 -22.34 4.44
N ARG A 138 2.63 -22.77 4.41
CA ARG A 138 3.78 -21.90 4.71
C ARG A 138 3.89 -20.69 3.76
N LEU A 139 3.25 -20.77 2.59
CA LEU A 139 3.25 -19.72 1.59
C LEU A 139 2.22 -18.61 1.88
N GLU A 140 1.37 -18.78 2.88
CA GLU A 140 0.37 -17.76 3.28
C GLU A 140 0.99 -16.43 3.66
N ASN A 141 2.14 -16.45 4.32
CA ASN A 141 2.86 -15.23 4.71
C ASN A 141 3.35 -14.41 3.51
N PHE A 142 3.53 -15.03 2.35
CA PHE A 142 4.02 -14.38 1.14
C PHE A 142 2.91 -13.99 0.16
N ARG A 143 1.83 -14.77 0.10
CA ARG A 143 0.73 -14.55 -0.84
C ARG A 143 -0.54 -14.07 -0.19
N GLY A 144 -0.66 -14.20 1.13
CA GLY A 144 -1.77 -13.69 1.92
C GLY A 144 -1.74 -12.18 2.05
N LEU A 145 -2.88 -11.62 2.43
CA LEU A 145 -3.02 -10.21 2.78
C LEU A 145 -3.38 -10.09 4.25
N TYR A 146 -2.54 -9.40 5.03
CA TYR A 146 -2.79 -9.16 6.44
C TYR A 146 -3.46 -7.81 6.65
N ILE A 147 -4.68 -7.81 7.18
CA ILE A 147 -5.50 -6.64 7.47
C ILE A 147 -5.46 -6.40 8.98
N ARG A 148 -4.99 -5.22 9.41
CA ARG A 148 -4.86 -4.89 10.82
C ARG A 148 -6.15 -4.28 11.36
N PHE A 149 -6.56 -4.69 12.57
CA PHE A 149 -7.69 -4.11 13.29
C PHE A 149 -7.32 -2.79 14.00
N TRP A 150 -8.34 -1.92 14.11
CA TRP A 150 -8.27 -0.69 14.90
C TRP A 150 -9.56 -0.48 15.67
N ASN A 151 -9.71 -1.15 16.82
CA ASN A 151 -10.92 -1.21 17.66
C ASN A 151 -12.21 -1.72 16.97
N ASN A 152 -12.09 -2.30 15.78
CA ASN A 152 -13.19 -2.77 14.93
C ASN A 152 -13.05 -4.26 14.59
N ARG A 153 -12.51 -5.05 15.52
CA ARG A 153 -12.19 -6.46 15.30
C ARG A 153 -13.38 -7.28 14.81
N ASP A 154 -14.49 -7.22 15.56
CA ASP A 154 -15.63 -8.10 15.31
C ASP A 154 -16.36 -7.73 14.03
N GLU A 155 -16.43 -6.43 13.74
CA GLU A 155 -17.01 -5.89 12.52
C GLU A 155 -16.21 -6.33 11.28
N VAL A 156 -14.88 -6.19 11.32
CA VAL A 156 -13.98 -6.60 10.22
C VAL A 156 -14.03 -8.12 10.03
N ILE A 157 -14.04 -8.91 11.10
CA ILE A 157 -14.10 -10.38 11.00
C ILE A 157 -15.45 -10.81 10.39
N ALA A 158 -16.56 -10.23 10.82
CA ALA A 158 -17.89 -10.53 10.30
C ALA A 158 -17.95 -10.20 8.79
N PHE A 159 -17.48 -9.01 8.41
CA PHE A 159 -17.45 -8.57 7.02
C PHE A 159 -16.60 -9.48 6.14
N VAL A 160 -15.38 -9.80 6.58
CA VAL A 160 -14.44 -10.66 5.85
C VAL A 160 -15.00 -12.07 5.67
N LYS A 161 -15.59 -12.66 6.72
CA LYS A 161 -16.22 -13.99 6.63
C LYS A 161 -17.37 -13.97 5.61
N MET A 162 -18.25 -13.00 5.69
CA MET A 162 -19.37 -12.85 4.77
C MET A 162 -18.89 -12.79 3.30
N GLN A 163 -17.84 -12.04 3.02
CA GLN A 163 -17.30 -11.92 1.67
C GLN A 163 -16.61 -13.21 1.18
N ILE A 164 -15.89 -13.89 2.05
CA ILE A 164 -15.23 -15.17 1.70
C ILE A 164 -16.28 -16.27 1.46
N ASP A 165 -17.30 -16.35 2.29
CA ASP A 165 -18.38 -17.32 2.13
C ASP A 165 -19.15 -17.06 0.82
N LYS A 166 -19.37 -15.79 0.48
CA LYS A 166 -19.95 -15.39 -0.81
C LYS A 166 -19.10 -15.85 -2.00
N VAL A 167 -17.78 -15.61 -1.96
CA VAL A 167 -16.87 -16.09 -3.01
C VAL A 167 -16.86 -17.61 -3.12
N ARG A 168 -16.90 -18.33 -2.01
CA ARG A 168 -16.96 -19.81 -2.01
C ARG A 168 -18.26 -20.33 -2.63
N ALA A 169 -19.39 -19.69 -2.31
CA ALA A 169 -20.67 -20.05 -2.88
C ALA A 169 -20.69 -19.82 -4.41
N GLU A 170 -20.12 -18.72 -4.89
CA GLU A 170 -20.01 -18.41 -6.32
C GLU A 170 -19.09 -19.40 -7.08
N GLU A 171 -18.06 -19.93 -6.42
CA GLU A 171 -17.12 -20.88 -7.05
C GLU A 171 -17.56 -22.35 -6.90
N GLY A 172 -18.65 -22.64 -6.21
CA GLY A 172 -19.16 -24.01 -6.01
C GLY A 172 -18.21 -24.91 -5.19
N VAL A 173 -17.35 -24.32 -4.37
CA VAL A 173 -16.33 -25.03 -3.56
C VAL A 173 -16.88 -25.47 -2.20
N ASP A 174 -18.19 -25.58 -2.04
CA ASP A 174 -18.80 -26.20 -0.87
C ASP A 174 -18.84 -27.73 -1.02
N LYS A 175 -17.67 -28.38 -0.85
CA LYS A 175 -17.59 -29.77 -0.38
C LYS A 175 -16.19 -30.14 0.07
#